data_cb12f089345e6fee59ee858503eb25ac
#
_entry.id   cb12f089345e6fee59ee858503eb25ac
#
_cell.length_a   1.000
_cell.length_b   1.000
_cell.length_c   1.000
_cell.angle_alpha   90.00
_cell.angle_beta   90.00
_cell.angle_gamma   90.00
#
_symmetry.space_group_name_H-M   'P 1'
#
loop_
_entity.id
_entity.type
_entity.pdbx_description
1 polymer ?
#
loop_
_entity_poly.entity_id
_entity_poly.type
_entity_poly.pdbx_seq_one_letter_code
_entity_poly.pdbx_strand_id
1 'polypeptide(L)'
;MGGTGKGAVVTKTSNILGISAYYHDSAAALLKDGELVAAAQDERFSRKKHDAGFPGGAIRYCLGTQDLRLDELDRIVFYDKPLIKFERLLETYLSYAPSGFRSFVAAMPVWLKEKLYLKSVLKKELSQLGGCEQKGLPPLLFTEHHQSHAASAFFFSPFKRAAVLCLDGVGEWATTTTWLGNGASLE
;
A
#
# COMPACT_ATOMS: atom_id res chain seq x y z
N MET A 1 44.66 -12.17 29.33
CA MET A 1 44.12 -12.44 27.97
C MET A 1 42.60 -12.47 28.08
N GLY A 2 41.94 -11.35 27.86
CA GLY A 2 40.48 -11.22 27.94
C GLY A 2 39.93 -11.04 26.53
N GLY A 3 39.32 -12.10 26.00
CA GLY A 3 38.63 -12.06 24.74
C GLY A 3 37.29 -11.37 24.90
N THR A 4 37.17 -10.15 24.42
CA THR A 4 35.88 -9.44 24.27
C THR A 4 35.13 -10.03 23.09
N GLY A 5 34.24 -10.98 23.38
CA GLY A 5 33.23 -11.44 22.40
C GLY A 5 32.34 -10.26 22.03
N LYS A 6 32.54 -9.69 20.85
CA LYS A 6 31.56 -8.81 20.23
C LYS A 6 30.33 -9.67 19.91
N GLY A 7 29.29 -9.54 20.72
CA GLY A 7 27.98 -10.09 20.38
C GLY A 7 27.56 -9.55 19.02
N ALA A 8 27.43 -10.41 18.04
CA ALA A 8 26.79 -10.07 16.77
C ALA A 8 25.38 -9.59 17.09
N VAL A 9 25.12 -8.32 16.84
CA VAL A 9 23.76 -7.79 16.82
C VAL A 9 23.07 -8.50 15.65
N VAL A 10 22.27 -9.50 15.96
CA VAL A 10 21.38 -10.13 15.00
C VAL A 10 20.32 -9.07 14.66
N THR A 11 20.58 -8.28 13.63
CA THR A 11 19.56 -7.40 13.06
C THR A 11 18.45 -8.30 12.52
N LYS A 12 17.27 -8.22 13.14
CA LYS A 12 16.11 -8.98 12.68
C LYS A 12 15.83 -8.54 11.23
N THR A 13 15.90 -9.48 10.28
CA THR A 13 15.55 -9.25 8.88
C THR A 13 14.11 -8.73 8.81
N SER A 14 13.88 -7.65 8.06
CA SER A 14 12.56 -7.03 7.92
C SER A 14 12.02 -7.28 6.52
N ASN A 15 10.93 -8.05 6.42
CA ASN A 15 10.24 -8.35 5.17
C ASN A 15 8.91 -7.60 5.11
N ILE A 16 8.76 -6.69 4.15
CA ILE A 16 7.56 -5.85 3.98
C ILE A 16 7.00 -6.04 2.58
N LEU A 17 5.71 -6.38 2.49
CA LEU A 17 4.99 -6.48 1.23
C LEU A 17 4.10 -5.24 1.03
N GLY A 18 4.38 -4.47 -0.01
CA GLY A 18 3.51 -3.39 -0.49
C GLY A 18 2.48 -3.91 -1.49
N ILE A 19 1.25 -3.43 -1.41
CA ILE A 19 0.13 -3.82 -2.28
C ILE A 19 -0.58 -2.57 -2.80
N SER A 20 -0.81 -2.53 -4.12
CA SER A 20 -1.74 -1.62 -4.80
C SER A 20 -2.84 -2.45 -5.45
N ALA A 21 -4.13 -2.12 -5.19
CA ALA A 21 -5.28 -2.85 -5.73
C ALA A 21 -6.57 -2.02 -5.69
N TYR A 22 -7.59 -2.48 -6.42
CA TYR A 22 -8.97 -1.99 -6.43
C TYR A 22 -9.17 -0.58 -6.98
N TYR A 23 -8.25 -0.13 -7.84
CA TYR A 23 -8.41 1.09 -8.61
C TYR A 23 -8.01 0.83 -10.08
N HIS A 24 -6.73 0.82 -10.40
CA HIS A 24 -6.17 0.38 -11.69
C HIS A 24 -4.75 -0.15 -11.44
N ASP A 25 -4.22 -0.92 -12.39
CA ASP A 25 -2.83 -1.37 -12.40
C ASP A 25 -2.39 -2.00 -11.08
N SER A 26 -3.16 -2.97 -10.59
CA SER A 26 -2.83 -3.66 -9.33
C SER A 26 -1.44 -4.28 -9.38
N ALA A 27 -0.72 -4.17 -8.26
CA ALA A 27 0.69 -4.51 -8.18
C ALA A 27 1.08 -4.95 -6.77
N ALA A 28 2.23 -5.63 -6.67
CA ALA A 28 2.89 -5.92 -5.41
C ALA A 28 4.39 -5.64 -5.51
N ALA A 29 4.98 -5.26 -4.37
CA ALA A 29 6.41 -5.05 -4.22
C ALA A 29 6.88 -5.60 -2.87
N LEU A 30 8.03 -6.29 -2.86
CA LEU A 30 8.64 -6.87 -1.67
C LEU A 30 9.92 -6.11 -1.32
N LEU A 31 9.96 -5.58 -0.10
CA LEU A 31 11.17 -5.01 0.47
C LEU A 31 11.74 -5.97 1.51
N LYS A 32 13.07 -6.14 1.49
CA LYS A 32 13.84 -6.89 2.48
C LYS A 32 14.95 -5.99 3.02
N ASP A 33 14.93 -5.74 4.32
CA ASP A 33 15.89 -4.85 4.99
C ASP A 33 16.00 -3.43 4.36
N GLY A 34 14.87 -2.92 3.82
CA GLY A 34 14.79 -1.62 3.17
C GLY A 34 15.16 -1.63 1.68
N GLU A 35 15.60 -2.76 1.13
CA GLU A 35 15.91 -2.91 -0.30
C GLU A 35 14.72 -3.51 -1.06
N LEU A 36 14.43 -2.99 -2.24
CA LEU A 36 13.43 -3.55 -3.15
C LEU A 36 13.99 -4.80 -3.82
N VAL A 37 13.48 -5.97 -3.43
CA VAL A 37 13.97 -7.26 -3.97
C VAL A 37 13.11 -7.81 -5.10
N ALA A 38 11.82 -7.44 -5.15
CA ALA A 38 10.92 -7.82 -6.23
C ALA A 38 9.75 -6.83 -6.35
N ALA A 39 9.29 -6.61 -7.58
CA ALA A 39 8.06 -5.87 -7.86
C ALA A 39 7.42 -6.35 -9.16
N ALA A 40 6.10 -6.39 -9.21
CA ALA A 40 5.36 -6.76 -10.41
C ALA A 40 3.96 -6.17 -10.44
N GLN A 41 3.47 -5.85 -11.63
CA GLN A 41 2.06 -5.59 -11.88
C GLN A 41 1.31 -6.90 -12.14
N ASP A 42 0.08 -7.03 -11.63
CA ASP A 42 -0.68 -8.27 -11.76
C ASP A 42 -1.14 -8.55 -13.20
N GLU A 43 -1.24 -7.54 -14.04
CA GLU A 43 -1.55 -7.69 -15.47
C GLU A 43 -0.55 -8.60 -16.23
N ARG A 44 0.68 -8.76 -15.71
CA ARG A 44 1.69 -9.67 -16.27
C ARG A 44 1.28 -11.14 -16.12
N PHE A 45 0.49 -11.44 -15.11
CA PHE A 45 0.00 -12.78 -14.77
C PHE A 45 -1.43 -13.00 -15.22
N SER A 46 -2.33 -12.03 -14.95
CA SER A 46 -3.75 -12.10 -15.31
C SER A 46 -4.01 -11.91 -16.81
N ARG A 47 -3.06 -11.27 -17.54
CA ARG A 47 -3.18 -10.86 -18.94
C ARG A 47 -4.32 -9.89 -19.23
N LYS A 48 -4.82 -9.22 -18.20
CA LYS A 48 -5.81 -8.14 -18.31
C LYS A 48 -5.11 -6.80 -18.19
N LYS A 49 -5.21 -5.98 -19.23
CA LYS A 49 -4.68 -4.62 -19.20
C LYS A 49 -5.41 -3.78 -18.14
N HIS A 50 -4.65 -3.01 -17.35
CA HIS A 50 -5.16 -2.19 -16.24
C HIS A 50 -5.98 -3.00 -15.21
N ASP A 51 -5.58 -4.23 -14.94
CA ASP A 51 -6.28 -5.08 -13.95
C ASP A 51 -6.33 -4.38 -12.59
N ALA A 52 -7.56 -4.15 -12.13
CA ALA A 52 -7.84 -3.51 -10.85
C ALA A 52 -8.08 -4.52 -9.72
N GLY A 53 -8.01 -5.82 -10.00
CA GLY A 53 -8.30 -6.89 -9.04
C GLY A 53 -7.31 -6.99 -7.89
N PHE A 54 -7.45 -8.02 -7.07
CA PHE A 54 -6.45 -8.36 -6.05
C PHE A 54 -5.19 -8.93 -6.74
N PRO A 55 -3.99 -8.41 -6.44
CA PRO A 55 -2.76 -8.75 -7.18
C PRO A 55 -2.15 -10.09 -6.74
N GLY A 56 -2.93 -11.16 -6.83
CA GLY A 56 -2.51 -12.47 -6.34
C GLY A 56 -1.34 -13.08 -7.11
N GLY A 57 -1.25 -12.83 -8.41
CA GLY A 57 -0.13 -13.26 -9.24
C GLY A 57 1.16 -12.53 -8.87
N ALA A 58 1.07 -11.20 -8.75
CA ALA A 58 2.20 -10.36 -8.37
C ALA A 58 2.72 -10.68 -6.96
N ILE A 59 1.83 -10.91 -5.99
CA ILE A 59 2.20 -11.30 -4.62
C ILE A 59 2.94 -12.65 -4.63
N ARG A 60 2.40 -13.67 -5.31
CA ARG A 60 3.07 -14.97 -5.42
C ARG A 60 4.45 -14.85 -6.05
N TYR A 61 4.57 -14.04 -7.09
CA TYR A 61 5.86 -13.78 -7.73
C TYR A 61 6.86 -13.14 -6.74
N CYS A 62 6.46 -12.07 -6.06
CA CYS A 62 7.32 -11.37 -5.11
C CYS A 62 7.79 -12.29 -3.97
N LEU A 63 6.88 -13.05 -3.37
CA LEU A 63 7.22 -14.00 -2.30
C LEU A 63 8.12 -15.12 -2.81
N GLY A 64 7.82 -15.67 -3.99
CA GLY A 64 8.59 -16.74 -4.60
C GLY A 64 10.04 -16.37 -4.94
N THR A 65 10.36 -15.09 -5.22
CA THR A 65 11.75 -14.65 -5.47
C THR A 65 12.66 -14.79 -4.27
N GLN A 66 12.10 -14.84 -3.05
CA GLN A 66 12.83 -14.94 -1.78
C GLN A 66 12.49 -16.21 -1.01
N ASP A 67 11.73 -17.13 -1.63
CA ASP A 67 11.21 -18.36 -1.00
C ASP A 67 10.53 -18.07 0.36
N LEU A 68 9.75 -16.97 0.39
CA LEU A 68 9.03 -16.53 1.59
C LEU A 68 7.57 -16.95 1.54
N ARG A 69 7.05 -17.29 2.71
CA ARG A 69 5.62 -17.46 2.94
C ARG A 69 4.99 -16.16 3.43
N LEU A 70 3.69 -16.03 3.29
CA LEU A 70 2.97 -14.82 3.68
C LEU A 70 3.06 -14.55 5.20
N ASP A 71 3.09 -15.59 6.02
CA ASP A 71 3.20 -15.51 7.48
C ASP A 71 4.61 -15.19 7.99
N GLU A 72 5.61 -15.18 7.11
CA GLU A 72 7.00 -14.79 7.41
C GLU A 72 7.27 -13.31 7.17
N LEU A 73 6.28 -12.58 6.66
CA LEU A 73 6.35 -11.13 6.52
C LEU A 73 6.18 -10.43 7.87
N ASP A 74 6.90 -9.33 8.08
CA ASP A 74 6.71 -8.48 9.26
C ASP A 74 5.53 -7.54 9.12
N ARG A 75 5.24 -7.07 7.89
CA ARG A 75 4.15 -6.12 7.58
C ARG A 75 3.64 -6.31 6.17
N ILE A 76 2.36 -6.01 6.00
CA ILE A 76 1.74 -5.79 4.69
C ILE A 76 1.25 -4.34 4.67
N VAL A 77 1.57 -3.61 3.61
CA VAL A 77 1.27 -2.18 3.49
C VAL A 77 0.41 -1.94 2.26
N PHE A 78 -0.73 -1.31 2.45
CA PHE A 78 -1.61 -0.87 1.38
C PHE A 78 -1.40 0.63 1.10
N TYR A 79 -1.36 1.02 -0.15
CA TYR A 79 -0.92 2.33 -0.65
C TYR A 79 -1.85 3.51 -0.36
N ASP A 80 -3.03 3.30 0.24
CA ASP A 80 -4.12 4.27 0.31
C ASP A 80 -4.90 4.10 1.61
N LYS A 81 -5.47 5.19 2.15
CA LYS A 81 -6.35 5.20 3.33
C LYS A 81 -7.82 5.38 2.91
N PRO A 82 -8.58 4.31 2.71
CA PRO A 82 -9.94 4.38 2.17
C PRO A 82 -10.90 5.22 3.02
N LEU A 83 -10.70 5.28 4.34
CA LEU A 83 -11.54 6.06 5.25
C LEU A 83 -11.39 7.57 5.03
N ILE A 84 -10.19 8.06 4.72
CA ILE A 84 -9.95 9.49 4.42
C ILE A 84 -10.66 9.89 3.13
N LYS A 85 -10.61 9.03 2.11
CA LYS A 85 -11.39 9.25 0.87
C LYS A 85 -12.88 9.33 1.12
N PHE A 86 -13.40 8.47 2.00
CA PHE A 86 -14.80 8.47 2.37
C PHE A 86 -15.20 9.75 3.14
N GLU A 87 -14.38 10.19 4.09
CA GLU A 87 -14.57 11.44 4.83
C GLU A 87 -14.64 12.64 3.89
N ARG A 88 -13.68 12.79 2.96
CA ARG A 88 -13.72 13.84 1.94
C ARG A 88 -15.03 13.84 1.13
N LEU A 89 -15.48 12.65 0.71
CA LEU A 89 -16.71 12.52 -0.07
C LEU A 89 -17.91 13.04 0.75
N LEU A 90 -18.03 12.64 2.01
CA LEU A 90 -19.07 13.12 2.92
C LEU A 90 -19.03 14.63 3.10
N GLU A 91 -17.87 15.20 3.41
CA GLU A 91 -17.73 16.65 3.60
C GLU A 91 -18.05 17.43 2.32
N THR A 92 -17.61 16.92 1.16
CA THR A 92 -17.95 17.54 -0.12
C THR A 92 -19.46 17.58 -0.34
N TYR A 93 -20.17 16.47 -0.14
CA TYR A 93 -21.61 16.45 -0.30
C TYR A 93 -22.36 17.32 0.72
N LEU A 94 -21.91 17.32 1.96
CA LEU A 94 -22.49 18.18 3.02
C LEU A 94 -22.30 19.68 2.70
N SER A 95 -21.13 20.05 2.18
CA SER A 95 -20.82 21.44 1.81
C SER A 95 -21.67 21.97 0.65
N TYR A 96 -22.13 21.10 -0.25
CA TYR A 96 -22.96 21.47 -1.40
C TYR A 96 -24.44 21.14 -1.22
N ALA A 97 -24.86 20.64 -0.04
CA ALA A 97 -26.25 20.30 0.22
C ALA A 97 -27.17 21.53 0.06
N PRO A 98 -28.40 21.38 -0.51
CA PRO A 98 -29.04 20.13 -0.96
C PRO A 98 -28.65 19.73 -2.39
N SER A 99 -27.75 20.47 -3.04
CA SER A 99 -27.29 20.16 -4.41
C SER A 99 -26.54 18.82 -4.43
N GLY A 100 -26.81 18.00 -5.44
CA GLY A 100 -26.13 16.68 -5.57
C GLY A 100 -26.71 15.56 -4.69
N PHE A 101 -27.79 15.78 -3.95
CA PHE A 101 -28.37 14.77 -3.03
C PHE A 101 -28.67 13.43 -3.72
N ARG A 102 -29.18 13.43 -4.95
CA ARG A 102 -29.48 12.22 -5.71
C ARG A 102 -28.21 11.41 -6.02
N SER A 103 -27.13 12.08 -6.43
CA SER A 103 -25.85 11.43 -6.71
C SER A 103 -25.20 10.91 -5.43
N PHE A 104 -25.35 11.62 -4.31
CA PHE A 104 -24.91 11.17 -3.00
C PHE A 104 -25.61 9.85 -2.59
N VAL A 105 -26.93 9.81 -2.63
CA VAL A 105 -27.70 8.61 -2.28
C VAL A 105 -27.35 7.42 -3.18
N ALA A 106 -27.10 7.66 -4.46
CA ALA A 106 -26.70 6.62 -5.40
C ALA A 106 -25.26 6.11 -5.15
N ALA A 107 -24.34 7.00 -4.78
CA ALA A 107 -22.93 6.68 -4.55
C ALA A 107 -22.68 6.00 -3.20
N MET A 108 -23.44 6.38 -2.15
CA MET A 108 -23.21 5.92 -0.77
C MET A 108 -23.16 4.40 -0.59
N PRO A 109 -24.11 3.59 -1.12
CA PRO A 109 -24.06 2.14 -0.95
C PRO A 109 -22.80 1.51 -1.55
N VAL A 110 -22.35 2.02 -2.70
CA VAL A 110 -21.13 1.55 -3.38
C VAL A 110 -19.90 1.87 -2.53
N TRP A 111 -19.78 3.10 -2.06
CA TRP A 111 -18.65 3.54 -1.24
C TRP A 111 -18.59 2.83 0.12
N LEU A 112 -19.74 2.66 0.77
CA LEU A 112 -19.81 1.90 2.02
C LEU A 112 -19.34 0.46 1.82
N LYS A 113 -19.83 -0.20 0.76
CA LYS A 113 -19.48 -1.58 0.47
C LYS A 113 -18.00 -1.74 0.08
N GLU A 114 -17.48 -0.88 -0.77
CA GLU A 114 -16.12 -1.02 -1.32
C GLU A 114 -15.03 -0.51 -0.37
N LYS A 115 -15.28 0.58 0.36
CA LYS A 115 -14.22 1.25 1.12
C LYS A 115 -14.21 0.90 2.60
N LEU A 116 -15.35 0.78 3.28
CA LEU A 116 -15.37 0.37 4.68
C LEU A 116 -14.96 -1.09 4.87
N TYR A 117 -15.27 -1.95 3.91
CA TYR A 117 -14.93 -3.37 3.98
C TYR A 117 -13.57 -3.71 3.38
N LEU A 118 -12.84 -2.74 2.80
CA LEU A 118 -11.56 -3.00 2.12
C LEU A 118 -10.58 -3.80 2.97
N LYS A 119 -10.43 -3.43 4.25
CA LYS A 119 -9.56 -4.17 5.17
C LYS A 119 -9.96 -5.63 5.32
N SER A 120 -11.26 -5.90 5.41
CA SER A 120 -11.80 -7.26 5.52
C SER A 120 -11.64 -8.04 4.22
N VAL A 121 -11.85 -7.37 3.08
CA VAL A 121 -11.64 -7.96 1.75
C VAL A 121 -10.16 -8.33 1.57
N LEU A 122 -9.24 -7.41 1.84
CA LEU A 122 -7.80 -7.67 1.77
C LEU A 122 -7.39 -8.85 2.65
N LYS A 123 -7.85 -8.88 3.92
CA LYS A 123 -7.56 -9.99 4.81
C LYS A 123 -8.09 -11.32 4.31
N LYS A 124 -9.29 -11.32 3.72
CA LYS A 124 -9.87 -12.54 3.13
C LYS A 124 -9.05 -13.04 1.94
N GLU A 125 -8.72 -12.15 1.00
CA GLU A 125 -7.94 -12.49 -0.19
C GLU A 125 -6.52 -12.97 0.19
N LEU A 126 -5.86 -12.28 1.12
CA LEU A 126 -4.54 -12.68 1.64
C LEU A 126 -4.58 -14.04 2.34
N SER A 127 -5.59 -14.27 3.17
CA SER A 127 -5.81 -15.55 3.86
C SER A 127 -5.99 -16.71 2.87
N GLN A 128 -6.80 -16.49 1.83
CA GLN A 128 -7.01 -17.47 0.77
C GLN A 128 -5.73 -17.74 -0.04
N LEU A 129 -4.97 -16.68 -0.35
CA LEU A 129 -3.71 -16.78 -1.08
C LEU A 129 -2.65 -17.55 -0.31
N GLY A 130 -2.52 -17.27 1.00
CA GLY A 130 -1.53 -17.88 1.88
C GLY A 130 -1.93 -19.22 2.48
N GLY A 131 -3.20 -19.65 2.28
CA GLY A 131 -3.73 -20.88 2.90
C GLY A 131 -3.70 -20.84 4.43
N CYS A 132 -3.80 -19.65 5.04
CA CYS A 132 -3.73 -19.46 6.48
C CYS A 132 -4.99 -18.75 7.02
N GLU A 133 -5.23 -18.85 8.32
CA GLU A 133 -6.32 -18.10 8.95
C GLU A 133 -6.02 -16.60 8.98
N GLN A 134 -7.06 -15.76 8.92
CA GLN A 134 -6.91 -14.29 8.96
C GLN A 134 -6.20 -13.77 10.22
N LYS A 135 -6.27 -14.52 11.33
CA LYS A 135 -5.58 -14.20 12.58
C LYS A 135 -4.06 -14.40 12.49
N GLY A 136 -3.61 -15.28 11.61
CA GLY A 136 -2.19 -15.56 11.36
C GLY A 136 -1.54 -14.62 10.35
N LEU A 137 -2.31 -13.71 9.74
CA LEU A 137 -1.77 -12.75 8.79
C LEU A 137 -0.90 -11.69 9.49
N PRO A 138 0.19 -11.26 8.85
CA PRO A 138 0.98 -10.11 9.30
C PRO A 138 0.11 -8.85 9.48
N PRO A 139 0.53 -7.89 10.32
CA PRO A 139 -0.16 -6.62 10.46
C PRO A 139 -0.35 -5.92 9.11
N LEU A 140 -1.62 -5.59 8.79
CA LEU A 140 -1.98 -4.84 7.59
C LEU A 140 -2.07 -3.35 7.94
N LEU A 141 -1.21 -2.56 7.32
CA LEU A 141 -1.08 -1.11 7.47
C LEU A 141 -1.59 -0.39 6.22
N PHE A 142 -1.94 0.88 6.38
CA PHE A 142 -2.40 1.75 5.30
C PHE A 142 -1.59 3.04 5.33
N THR A 143 -1.01 3.43 4.19
CA THR A 143 -0.28 4.70 4.05
C THR A 143 -1.16 5.74 3.37
N GLU A 144 -0.81 7.00 3.49
CA GLU A 144 -1.45 8.06 2.73
C GLU A 144 -1.08 7.99 1.25
N HIS A 145 -2.03 8.31 0.38
CA HIS A 145 -1.87 8.22 -1.06
C HIS A 145 -0.68 9.03 -1.58
N HIS A 146 -0.61 10.31 -1.24
CA HIS A 146 0.51 11.17 -1.64
C HIS A 146 1.83 10.80 -0.95
N GLN A 147 1.78 10.27 0.27
CA GLN A 147 2.97 9.72 0.92
C GLN A 147 3.53 8.53 0.14
N SER A 148 2.65 7.67 -0.37
CA SER A 148 3.07 6.54 -1.21
C SER A 148 3.71 7.00 -2.52
N HIS A 149 3.14 8.03 -3.17
CA HIS A 149 3.74 8.64 -4.36
C HIS A 149 5.11 9.25 -4.06
N ALA A 150 5.21 10.08 -3.02
CA ALA A 150 6.46 10.71 -2.64
C ALA A 150 7.55 9.69 -2.28
N ALA A 151 7.18 8.64 -1.53
CA ALA A 151 8.09 7.56 -1.17
C ALA A 151 8.60 6.80 -2.40
N SER A 152 7.73 6.48 -3.35
CA SER A 152 8.11 5.77 -4.58
C SER A 152 9.07 6.59 -5.45
N ALA A 153 8.94 7.91 -5.46
CA ALA A 153 9.83 8.80 -6.20
C ALA A 153 11.16 9.02 -5.47
N PHE A 154 11.12 9.33 -4.17
CA PHE A 154 12.30 9.74 -3.42
C PHE A 154 13.24 8.58 -3.08
N PHE A 155 12.72 7.50 -2.46
CA PHE A 155 13.58 6.42 -1.96
C PHE A 155 14.28 5.62 -3.06
N PHE A 156 13.77 5.66 -4.29
CA PHE A 156 14.42 5.04 -5.46
C PHE A 156 15.23 6.02 -6.30
N SER A 157 15.27 7.29 -5.89
CA SER A 157 16.10 8.31 -6.55
C SER A 157 17.56 8.25 -6.05
N PRO A 158 18.52 8.81 -6.80
CA PRO A 158 19.90 8.92 -6.35
C PRO A 158 20.14 10.03 -5.31
N PHE A 159 19.09 10.78 -4.94
CA PHE A 159 19.22 11.95 -4.09
C PHE A 159 19.15 11.59 -2.61
N LYS A 160 20.12 12.04 -1.81
CA LYS A 160 20.07 11.93 -0.36
C LYS A 160 19.13 12.96 0.28
N ARG A 161 18.91 14.08 -0.41
CA ARG A 161 17.99 15.15 0.00
C ARG A 161 17.36 15.77 -1.23
N ALA A 162 16.04 15.86 -1.25
CA ALA A 162 15.30 16.45 -2.37
C ALA A 162 13.93 16.97 -1.93
N ALA A 163 13.45 17.99 -2.64
CA ALA A 163 12.03 18.32 -2.61
C ALA A 163 11.29 17.38 -3.57
N VAL A 164 10.16 16.85 -3.12
CA VAL A 164 9.29 15.98 -3.93
C VAL A 164 7.96 16.69 -4.13
N LEU A 165 7.55 16.84 -5.38
CA LEU A 165 6.26 17.43 -5.75
C LEU A 165 5.36 16.30 -6.24
N CYS A 166 4.22 16.10 -5.57
CA CYS A 166 3.17 15.18 -5.99
C CYS A 166 2.02 15.98 -6.60
N LEU A 167 1.66 15.64 -7.84
CA LEU A 167 0.52 16.19 -8.56
C LEU A 167 -0.38 15.02 -8.95
N ASP A 168 -1.62 15.01 -8.46
CA ASP A 168 -2.58 13.95 -8.70
C ASP A 168 -3.94 14.55 -9.07
N GLY A 169 -4.69 13.84 -9.90
CA GLY A 169 -6.02 14.24 -10.28
C GLY A 169 -6.99 14.25 -9.11
N VAL A 170 -6.98 13.18 -8.31
CA VAL A 170 -7.81 13.02 -7.12
C VAL A 170 -7.12 12.10 -6.12
N GLY A 171 -6.34 12.67 -5.21
CA GLY A 171 -5.80 11.94 -4.05
C GLY A 171 -6.85 11.65 -2.96
N GLU A 172 -6.44 11.54 -1.73
CA GLU A 172 -7.34 11.42 -0.58
C GLU A 172 -8.04 12.76 -0.30
N TRP A 173 -7.28 13.81 0.00
CA TRP A 173 -7.73 15.19 0.20
C TRP A 173 -7.09 16.16 -0.78
N ALA A 174 -5.76 16.16 -0.80
CA ALA A 174 -4.99 17.05 -1.63
C ALA A 174 -4.85 16.50 -3.06
N THR A 175 -4.83 17.41 -4.02
CA THR A 175 -4.44 17.13 -5.41
C THR A 175 -2.97 17.47 -5.65
N THR A 176 -2.38 18.29 -4.76
CA THR A 176 -0.97 18.70 -4.83
C THR A 176 -0.37 18.70 -3.45
N THR A 177 0.78 18.07 -3.27
CA THR A 177 1.56 18.09 -2.03
C THR A 177 3.04 18.24 -2.34
N THR A 178 3.76 18.85 -1.41
CA THR A 178 5.22 18.96 -1.43
C THR A 178 5.78 18.26 -0.20
N TRP A 179 6.87 17.54 -0.40
CA TRP A 179 7.55 16.79 0.64
C TRP A 179 9.05 17.13 0.64
N LEU A 180 9.67 17.05 1.78
CA LEU A 180 11.11 17.08 1.91
C LEU A 180 11.63 15.69 2.22
N GLY A 181 12.33 15.08 1.26
CA GLY A 181 13.04 13.83 1.47
C GLY A 181 14.42 14.09 2.03
N ASN A 182 14.81 13.40 3.10
CA ASN A 182 16.13 13.51 3.71
C ASN A 182 16.57 12.16 4.28
N GLY A 183 17.47 11.47 3.60
CA GLY A 183 17.91 10.11 3.97
C GLY A 183 16.77 9.12 4.03
N ALA A 184 16.39 8.64 5.21
CA ALA A 184 15.30 7.70 5.43
C ALA A 184 13.98 8.37 5.85
N SER A 185 13.90 9.70 5.88
CA SER A 185 12.69 10.45 6.26
C SER A 185 12.03 11.15 5.08
N LEU A 186 10.73 11.37 5.20
CA LEU A 186 9.87 12.08 4.28
C LEU A 186 8.90 12.93 5.11
N GLU A 187 9.02 14.26 5.00
CA GLU A 187 8.26 15.26 5.78
C GLU A 187 7.50 16.21 4.86
#